data_866e832823cb07588e7a3c1e8afbc7ed
#
_entry.id   866e832823cb07588e7a3c1e8afbc7ed
#
_cell.length_a   1.000
_cell.length_b   1.000
_cell.length_c   1.000
_cell.angle_alpha   90.00
_cell.angle_beta   90.00
_cell.angle_gamma   90.00
#
_symmetry.space_group_name_H-M   'P 1'
#
loop_
_entity.id
_entity.type
_entity.pdbx_description
1 polymer ?
#
loop_
_entity_poly.entity_id
_entity_poly.type
_entity_poly.pdbx_seq_one_letter_code
_entity_poly.pdbx_strand_id
1 'polypeptide(L)'
;MLVVISGTKYSGVERVVDIFVDDFGFESLSQIDNHDLLLDYCTKNYTRNLVLGCNSLELYLKLEKRPFLIHLSLDGSLGLRLRNSGLNMDEFIKEVDNEEFKDEKIQLMERSHFKFKIINDDVTTLTKRLKDNIENQLRVLQSQDSLTLTNPPLRPDWDTYFMKLATLAASRSNCMKRRVGCVIVRECRVIATGYNGTPRHLTNCFHGGCPRCNDGDSKNLHTCLCLHAEENALLEAGRDRIGTNATLYCDTCPCLTCSVKIVQTGITEVVYSQSYRMDDASFKVLREAGIHVRQFSFREEPMLVFI
;
A
#
# COMPACT_ATOMS: atom_id res chain seq x y z
N MET A 1 -9.51 -16.67 -7.55
CA MET A 1 -9.55 -15.41 -6.78
C MET A 1 -10.71 -15.49 -5.79
N LEU A 2 -10.51 -15.08 -4.53
CA LEU A 2 -11.57 -15.01 -3.52
C LEU A 2 -11.86 -13.53 -3.21
N VAL A 3 -13.07 -13.08 -3.46
CA VAL A 3 -13.53 -11.73 -3.07
C VAL A 3 -14.34 -11.84 -1.80
N VAL A 4 -13.87 -11.19 -0.74
CA VAL A 4 -14.60 -11.05 0.53
C VAL A 4 -15.20 -9.66 0.58
N ILE A 5 -16.49 -9.58 0.85
CA ILE A 5 -17.23 -8.33 0.91
C ILE A 5 -17.75 -8.13 2.33
N SER A 6 -17.35 -7.04 2.96
CA SER A 6 -17.89 -6.58 4.23
C SER A 6 -18.57 -5.22 4.05
N GLY A 7 -19.31 -4.77 5.04
CA GLY A 7 -19.91 -3.43 4.92
C GLY A 7 -20.57 -2.97 6.21
N THR A 8 -20.84 -1.67 6.28
CA THR A 8 -21.70 -1.11 7.32
C THR A 8 -23.10 -1.73 7.24
N LYS A 9 -23.79 -1.80 8.36
CA LYS A 9 -25.13 -2.40 8.42
C LYS A 9 -26.06 -1.70 7.42
N TYR A 10 -26.80 -2.48 6.65
CA TYR A 10 -27.72 -1.99 5.59
C TYR A 10 -27.04 -1.29 4.39
N SER A 11 -25.73 -1.42 4.21
CA SER A 11 -25.02 -0.85 3.04
C SER A 11 -25.26 -1.59 1.73
N GLY A 12 -25.89 -2.79 1.78
CA GLY A 12 -26.20 -3.59 0.59
C GLY A 12 -25.12 -4.59 0.20
N VAL A 13 -24.46 -5.22 1.17
CA VAL A 13 -23.43 -6.27 0.94
C VAL A 13 -23.99 -7.38 0.06
N GLU A 14 -25.19 -7.88 0.36
CA GLU A 14 -25.85 -8.96 -0.39
C GLU A 14 -26.02 -8.58 -1.86
N ARG A 15 -26.48 -7.36 -2.15
CA ARG A 15 -26.61 -6.85 -3.53
C ARG A 15 -25.28 -6.90 -4.27
N VAL A 16 -24.19 -6.55 -3.62
CA VAL A 16 -22.87 -6.58 -4.27
C VAL A 16 -22.40 -8.01 -4.49
N VAL A 17 -22.69 -8.93 -3.56
CA VAL A 17 -22.48 -10.37 -3.77
C VAL A 17 -23.24 -10.85 -5.00
N ASP A 18 -24.53 -10.50 -5.13
CA ASP A 18 -25.37 -10.86 -6.28
C ASP A 18 -24.78 -10.33 -7.60
N ILE A 19 -24.30 -9.09 -7.62
CA ILE A 19 -23.61 -8.52 -8.81
C ILE A 19 -22.38 -9.36 -9.19
N PHE A 20 -21.58 -9.81 -8.23
CA PHE A 20 -20.43 -10.68 -8.52
C PHE A 20 -20.87 -12.02 -9.10
N VAL A 21 -21.99 -12.59 -8.61
CA VAL A 21 -22.52 -13.86 -9.11
C VAL A 21 -23.14 -13.70 -10.49
N ASP A 22 -24.09 -12.78 -10.63
CA ASP A 22 -24.95 -12.67 -11.83
C ASP A 22 -24.24 -12.02 -13.02
N ASP A 23 -23.40 -10.99 -12.78
CA ASP A 23 -22.78 -10.22 -13.84
C ASP A 23 -21.33 -10.63 -14.13
N PHE A 24 -20.60 -11.14 -13.13
CA PHE A 24 -19.19 -11.48 -13.26
C PHE A 24 -18.90 -12.99 -13.14
N GLY A 25 -19.92 -13.81 -12.92
CA GLY A 25 -19.81 -15.27 -12.90
C GLY A 25 -19.02 -15.84 -11.73
N PHE A 26 -19.05 -15.17 -10.58
CA PHE A 26 -18.45 -15.68 -9.35
C PHE A 26 -19.35 -16.72 -8.68
N GLU A 27 -18.74 -17.70 -8.03
CA GLU A 27 -19.44 -18.70 -7.24
C GLU A 27 -19.63 -18.16 -5.80
N SER A 28 -20.88 -18.12 -5.32
CA SER A 28 -21.20 -17.69 -3.95
C SER A 28 -20.88 -18.78 -2.96
N LEU A 29 -20.23 -18.40 -1.86
CA LEU A 29 -19.89 -19.30 -0.74
C LEU A 29 -20.85 -19.18 0.45
N SER A 30 -21.95 -18.43 0.31
CA SER A 30 -22.92 -18.16 1.39
C SER A 30 -23.62 -19.41 1.94
N GLN A 31 -23.57 -20.54 1.24
CA GLN A 31 -24.19 -21.80 1.64
C GLN A 31 -23.29 -22.69 2.52
N ILE A 32 -22.04 -22.27 2.76
CA ILE A 32 -21.09 -23.07 3.54
C ILE A 32 -20.99 -22.50 4.96
N ASP A 33 -21.77 -23.03 5.90
CA ASP A 33 -21.82 -22.53 7.28
C ASP A 33 -20.58 -22.91 8.12
N ASN A 34 -19.93 -24.03 7.78
CA ASN A 34 -18.76 -24.49 8.54
C ASN A 34 -17.49 -23.77 8.06
N HIS A 35 -16.85 -23.01 8.95
CA HIS A 35 -15.66 -22.21 8.64
C HIS A 35 -14.49 -23.07 8.13
N ASP A 36 -14.25 -24.23 8.70
CA ASP A 36 -13.12 -25.09 8.30
C ASP A 36 -13.35 -25.69 6.91
N LEU A 37 -14.59 -26.13 6.61
CA LEU A 37 -14.96 -26.58 5.28
C LEU A 37 -14.87 -25.46 4.26
N LEU A 38 -15.28 -24.25 4.61
CA LEU A 38 -15.17 -23.06 3.75
C LEU A 38 -13.71 -22.75 3.43
N LEU A 39 -12.84 -22.75 4.43
CA LEU A 39 -11.41 -22.51 4.25
C LEU A 39 -10.76 -23.57 3.34
N ASP A 40 -11.11 -24.83 3.54
CA ASP A 40 -10.62 -25.95 2.74
C ASP A 40 -11.13 -25.85 1.28
N TYR A 41 -12.42 -25.54 1.12
CA TYR A 41 -13.01 -25.33 -0.18
C TYR A 41 -12.33 -24.19 -0.97
N CYS A 42 -12.13 -23.02 -0.35
CA CYS A 42 -11.43 -21.91 -0.96
C CYS A 42 -10.01 -22.29 -1.39
N THR A 43 -9.29 -23.02 -0.55
CA THR A 43 -7.93 -23.43 -0.82
C THR A 43 -7.84 -24.42 -1.99
N LYS A 44 -8.76 -25.40 -2.05
CA LYS A 44 -8.82 -26.38 -3.15
C LYS A 44 -9.26 -25.77 -4.48
N ASN A 45 -10.09 -24.73 -4.42
CA ASN A 45 -10.66 -24.07 -5.59
C ASN A 45 -10.07 -22.67 -5.86
N TYR A 46 -8.81 -22.41 -5.49
CA TYR A 46 -8.17 -21.09 -5.60
C TYR A 46 -8.10 -20.53 -7.02
N THR A 47 -8.21 -21.39 -8.03
CA THR A 47 -8.26 -21.00 -9.46
C THR A 47 -9.62 -20.51 -9.90
N ARG A 48 -10.69 -20.77 -9.13
CA ARG A 48 -12.04 -20.29 -9.40
C ARG A 48 -12.22 -18.86 -8.88
N ASN A 49 -13.22 -18.17 -9.41
CA ASN A 49 -13.68 -16.87 -8.91
C ASN A 49 -14.76 -17.11 -7.86
N LEU A 50 -14.45 -16.83 -6.61
CA LEU A 50 -15.30 -17.08 -5.45
C LEU A 50 -15.67 -15.75 -4.79
N VAL A 51 -16.89 -15.63 -4.26
CA VAL A 51 -17.35 -14.45 -3.53
C VAL A 51 -18.03 -14.85 -2.21
N LEU A 52 -17.77 -14.05 -1.16
CA LEU A 52 -18.33 -14.25 0.18
C LEU A 52 -18.68 -12.90 0.82
N GLY A 53 -19.93 -12.75 1.25
CA GLY A 53 -20.32 -11.72 2.22
C GLY A 53 -19.84 -12.10 3.63
N CYS A 54 -19.01 -11.27 4.27
CA CYS A 54 -18.41 -11.61 5.57
C CYS A 54 -18.47 -10.41 6.53
N ASN A 55 -19.11 -10.61 7.68
CA ASN A 55 -19.16 -9.64 8.76
C ASN A 55 -18.46 -10.14 10.05
N SER A 56 -17.81 -11.31 9.99
CA SER A 56 -17.05 -11.89 11.11
C SER A 56 -15.56 -11.59 10.95
N LEU A 57 -14.97 -10.88 11.90
CA LEU A 57 -13.54 -10.64 11.95
C LEU A 57 -12.77 -11.97 12.13
N GLU A 58 -13.26 -12.88 12.97
CA GLU A 58 -12.62 -14.18 13.20
C GLU A 58 -12.47 -14.98 11.89
N LEU A 59 -13.56 -15.10 11.13
CA LEU A 59 -13.52 -15.78 9.84
C LEU A 59 -12.60 -15.06 8.86
N TYR A 60 -12.69 -13.74 8.80
CA TYR A 60 -11.85 -12.94 7.92
C TYR A 60 -10.35 -13.15 8.20
N LEU A 61 -9.93 -13.11 9.47
CA LEU A 61 -8.52 -13.33 9.85
C LEU A 61 -7.98 -14.71 9.48
N LYS A 62 -8.87 -15.72 9.40
CA LYS A 62 -8.51 -17.04 8.88
C LYS A 62 -8.38 -17.01 7.34
N LEU A 63 -9.25 -16.28 6.65
CA LEU A 63 -9.25 -16.15 5.18
C LEU A 63 -8.11 -15.25 4.69
N GLU A 64 -7.79 -14.15 5.37
CA GLU A 64 -6.75 -13.17 5.04
C GLU A 64 -5.36 -13.81 4.82
N LYS A 65 -5.12 -14.95 5.43
CA LYS A 65 -3.87 -15.72 5.26
C LYS A 65 -3.69 -16.29 3.84
N ARG A 66 -4.74 -16.25 3.00
CA ARG A 66 -4.70 -16.78 1.63
C ARG A 66 -4.25 -15.67 0.67
N PRO A 67 -3.20 -15.90 -0.13
CA PRO A 67 -2.66 -14.86 -0.99
C PRO A 67 -3.56 -14.45 -2.16
N PHE A 68 -4.62 -15.24 -2.43
CA PHE A 68 -5.58 -15.00 -3.49
C PHE A 68 -6.85 -14.27 -3.02
N LEU A 69 -6.86 -13.74 -1.79
CA LEU A 69 -7.98 -12.99 -1.22
C LEU A 69 -7.91 -11.51 -1.60
N ILE A 70 -9.06 -10.97 -1.97
CA ILE A 70 -9.32 -9.54 -2.12
C ILE A 70 -10.45 -9.16 -1.17
N HIS A 71 -10.26 -8.13 -0.36
CA HIS A 71 -11.28 -7.62 0.55
C HIS A 71 -11.81 -6.28 0.06
N LEU A 72 -13.12 -6.21 -0.10
CA LEU A 72 -13.88 -5.03 -0.49
C LEU A 72 -14.81 -4.64 0.66
N SER A 73 -14.77 -3.40 1.10
CA SER A 73 -15.70 -2.89 2.11
C SER A 73 -16.67 -1.87 1.52
N LEU A 74 -17.91 -1.95 1.97
CA LEU A 74 -19.00 -1.05 1.59
C LEU A 74 -19.36 -0.15 2.77
N ASP A 75 -19.44 1.15 2.49
CA ASP A 75 -19.96 2.11 3.45
C ASP A 75 -21.00 3.00 2.75
N GLY A 76 -22.24 2.90 3.20
CA GLY A 76 -23.37 3.66 2.64
C GLY A 76 -23.69 4.91 3.45
N SER A 77 -24.21 5.94 2.77
CA SER A 77 -24.75 7.11 3.49
C SER A 77 -25.86 6.71 4.46
N LEU A 78 -25.99 7.41 5.58
CA LEU A 78 -27.04 7.12 6.58
C LEU A 78 -28.45 7.09 5.97
N GLY A 79 -28.77 8.01 5.05
CA GLY A 79 -30.07 8.04 4.38
C GLY A 79 -30.33 6.81 3.51
N LEU A 80 -29.33 6.32 2.77
CA LEU A 80 -29.43 5.09 2.00
C LEU A 80 -29.66 3.88 2.91
N ARG A 81 -28.89 3.78 3.98
CA ARG A 81 -28.94 2.67 4.93
C ARG A 81 -30.24 2.64 5.71
N LEU A 82 -30.76 3.82 6.10
CA LEU A 82 -32.07 3.92 6.72
C LEU A 82 -33.18 3.40 5.80
N ARG A 83 -33.19 3.80 4.52
CA ARG A 83 -34.16 3.28 3.55
C ARG A 83 -34.05 1.75 3.37
N ASN A 84 -32.82 1.24 3.30
CA ASN A 84 -32.59 -0.19 3.14
C ASN A 84 -32.98 -1.01 4.38
N SER A 85 -32.94 -0.40 5.58
CA SER A 85 -33.29 -1.08 6.82
C SER A 85 -34.80 -1.33 6.97
N GLY A 86 -35.64 -0.47 6.40
CA GLY A 86 -37.10 -0.46 6.63
C GLY A 86 -37.51 -0.10 8.06
N LEU A 87 -36.56 0.33 8.90
CA LEU A 87 -36.78 0.72 10.30
C LEU A 87 -37.16 2.21 10.41
N ASN A 88 -37.75 2.58 11.56
CA ASN A 88 -37.83 3.98 11.92
C ASN A 88 -36.44 4.51 12.36
N MET A 89 -36.31 5.83 12.46
CA MET A 89 -35.03 6.50 12.73
C MET A 89 -34.42 6.07 14.08
N ASP A 90 -35.23 5.98 15.13
CA ASP A 90 -34.73 5.68 16.47
C ASP A 90 -34.23 4.22 16.58
N GLU A 91 -34.97 3.29 16.00
CA GLU A 91 -34.55 1.89 15.90
C GLU A 91 -33.28 1.74 15.05
N PHE A 92 -33.23 2.43 13.92
CA PHE A 92 -32.08 2.40 13.02
C PHE A 92 -30.82 2.92 13.72
N ILE A 93 -30.89 4.08 14.38
CA ILE A 93 -29.75 4.65 15.10
C ILE A 93 -29.25 3.69 16.17
N LYS A 94 -30.17 3.13 16.99
CA LYS A 94 -29.81 2.18 18.02
C LYS A 94 -29.11 0.94 17.49
N GLU A 95 -29.54 0.42 16.35
CA GLU A 95 -28.92 -0.75 15.73
C GLU A 95 -27.56 -0.43 15.12
N VAL A 96 -27.45 0.73 14.45
CA VAL A 96 -26.20 1.18 13.82
C VAL A 96 -25.13 1.45 14.87
N ASP A 97 -25.46 2.20 15.93
CA ASP A 97 -24.52 2.50 17.01
C ASP A 97 -24.02 1.21 17.70
N ASN A 98 -24.93 0.26 17.94
CA ASN A 98 -24.53 -1.02 18.54
C ASN A 98 -23.59 -1.88 17.67
N GLU A 99 -23.66 -1.74 16.34
CA GLU A 99 -22.87 -2.59 15.42
C GLU A 99 -21.59 -1.92 14.96
N GLU A 100 -21.61 -0.63 14.65
CA GLU A 100 -20.47 0.03 13.99
C GLU A 100 -19.37 0.46 14.93
N PHE A 101 -19.69 0.69 16.20
CA PHE A 101 -18.70 1.01 17.23
C PHE A 101 -18.08 -0.23 17.90
N LYS A 102 -18.41 -1.45 17.43
CA LYS A 102 -17.70 -2.64 17.85
C LYS A 102 -16.30 -2.64 17.25
N ASP A 103 -15.31 -2.87 18.10
CA ASP A 103 -13.89 -2.93 17.71
C ASP A 103 -13.65 -3.94 16.58
N GLU A 104 -14.29 -5.10 16.62
CA GLU A 104 -14.20 -6.11 15.55
C GLU A 104 -14.67 -5.59 14.20
N LYS A 105 -15.74 -4.79 14.17
CA LYS A 105 -16.26 -4.20 12.92
C LYS A 105 -15.31 -3.18 12.34
N ILE A 106 -14.78 -2.30 13.19
CA ILE A 106 -13.79 -1.30 12.81
C ILE A 106 -12.55 -1.99 12.22
N GLN A 107 -11.99 -2.97 12.93
CA GLN A 107 -10.82 -3.73 12.47
C GLN A 107 -11.08 -4.44 11.13
N LEU A 108 -12.26 -5.02 10.94
CA LEU A 108 -12.63 -5.69 9.70
C LEU A 108 -12.64 -4.69 8.53
N MET A 109 -13.30 -3.54 8.70
CA MET A 109 -13.43 -2.52 7.66
C MET A 109 -12.08 -1.86 7.32
N GLU A 110 -11.20 -1.65 8.31
CA GLU A 110 -9.88 -1.05 8.11
C GLU A 110 -8.96 -1.93 7.26
N ARG A 111 -9.11 -3.25 7.32
CA ARG A 111 -8.31 -4.24 6.58
C ARG A 111 -8.72 -4.39 5.11
N SER A 112 -9.72 -3.66 4.64
CA SER A 112 -10.16 -3.78 3.25
C SER A 112 -9.15 -3.18 2.27
N HIS A 113 -8.94 -3.86 1.14
CA HIS A 113 -8.09 -3.39 0.05
C HIS A 113 -8.78 -2.33 -0.80
N PHE A 114 -10.12 -2.41 -0.92
CA PHE A 114 -10.96 -1.46 -1.63
C PHE A 114 -12.08 -0.98 -0.71
N LYS A 115 -12.26 0.33 -0.61
CA LYS A 115 -13.33 0.97 0.20
C LYS A 115 -14.30 1.68 -0.72
N PHE A 116 -15.49 1.14 -0.86
CA PHE A 116 -16.57 1.74 -1.62
C PHE A 116 -17.44 2.62 -0.71
N LYS A 117 -17.44 3.91 -0.98
CA LYS A 117 -18.29 4.90 -0.34
C LYS A 117 -19.50 5.18 -1.23
N ILE A 118 -20.66 4.70 -0.81
CA ILE A 118 -21.91 4.82 -1.57
C ILE A 118 -22.64 6.09 -1.13
N ILE A 119 -22.68 7.07 -2.01
CA ILE A 119 -23.29 8.38 -1.75
C ILE A 119 -24.55 8.66 -2.58
N ASN A 120 -24.81 7.84 -3.60
CA ASN A 120 -25.97 8.02 -4.47
C ASN A 120 -27.19 7.27 -3.96
N ASP A 121 -28.35 7.91 -4.10
CA ASP A 121 -29.62 7.44 -3.61
C ASP A 121 -30.49 6.72 -4.65
N ASP A 122 -30.19 6.88 -5.95
CA ASP A 122 -30.90 6.19 -7.01
C ASP A 122 -30.41 4.77 -7.23
N VAL A 123 -31.28 3.80 -6.96
CA VAL A 123 -30.95 2.36 -7.01
C VAL A 123 -30.43 1.92 -8.37
N THR A 124 -30.98 2.42 -9.45
CA THR A 124 -30.62 2.03 -10.81
C THR A 124 -29.22 2.55 -11.18
N THR A 125 -28.99 3.83 -10.92
CA THR A 125 -27.69 4.49 -11.14
C THR A 125 -26.62 3.89 -10.24
N LEU A 126 -26.96 3.61 -8.97
CA LEU A 126 -26.07 2.97 -8.02
C LEU A 126 -25.59 1.60 -8.52
N THR A 127 -26.53 0.75 -8.96
CA THR A 127 -26.20 -0.58 -9.46
C THR A 127 -25.26 -0.50 -10.67
N LYS A 128 -25.53 0.41 -11.62
CA LYS A 128 -24.66 0.63 -12.78
C LYS A 128 -23.26 1.08 -12.37
N ARG A 129 -23.15 2.08 -11.50
CA ARG A 129 -21.86 2.59 -11.01
C ARG A 129 -21.08 1.54 -10.23
N LEU A 130 -21.75 0.73 -9.42
CA LEU A 130 -21.12 -0.41 -8.73
C LEU A 130 -20.52 -1.39 -9.75
N LYS A 131 -21.30 -1.80 -10.77
CA LYS A 131 -20.82 -2.69 -11.83
C LYS A 131 -19.62 -2.11 -12.57
N ASP A 132 -19.71 -0.86 -13.02
CA ASP A 132 -18.62 -0.19 -13.76
C ASP A 132 -17.34 -0.11 -12.91
N ASN A 133 -17.46 0.21 -11.62
CA ASN A 133 -16.31 0.29 -10.72
C ASN A 133 -15.71 -1.09 -10.41
N ILE A 134 -16.54 -2.10 -10.14
CA ILE A 134 -16.08 -3.47 -9.92
C ILE A 134 -15.34 -3.98 -11.17
N GLU A 135 -15.92 -3.79 -12.35
CA GLU A 135 -15.30 -4.20 -13.62
C GLU A 135 -13.93 -3.51 -13.81
N ASN A 136 -13.85 -2.21 -13.56
CA ASN A 136 -12.58 -1.47 -13.64
C ASN A 136 -11.54 -2.02 -12.65
N GLN A 137 -11.94 -2.32 -11.40
CA GLN A 137 -11.02 -2.91 -10.42
C GLN A 137 -10.56 -4.31 -10.83
N LEU A 138 -11.47 -5.15 -11.31
CA LEU A 138 -11.12 -6.49 -11.82
C LEU A 138 -10.16 -6.40 -13.01
N ARG A 139 -10.37 -5.47 -13.95
CA ARG A 139 -9.45 -5.24 -15.06
C ARG A 139 -8.07 -4.79 -14.58
N VAL A 140 -7.99 -3.89 -13.62
CA VAL A 140 -6.73 -3.42 -13.04
C VAL A 140 -5.97 -4.57 -12.38
N LEU A 141 -6.65 -5.43 -11.63
CA LEU A 141 -6.06 -6.60 -10.97
C LEU A 141 -5.60 -7.66 -11.98
N GLN A 142 -6.33 -7.84 -13.07
CA GLN A 142 -6.01 -8.79 -14.13
C GLN A 142 -4.91 -8.29 -15.07
N SER A 143 -4.81 -6.97 -15.31
CA SER A 143 -3.81 -6.38 -16.21
C SER A 143 -2.40 -6.31 -15.62
N GLN A 144 -2.24 -6.57 -14.33
CA GLN A 144 -0.92 -6.53 -13.67
C GLN A 144 -0.06 -7.75 -14.02
N ASP A 145 -0.68 -8.86 -14.48
CA ASP A 145 0.06 -10.01 -15.00
C ASP A 145 -0.66 -10.56 -16.22
N SER A 146 0.00 -10.46 -17.35
CA SER A 146 -0.47 -11.00 -18.61
C SER A 146 -0.93 -12.45 -18.47
N LEU A 147 -2.24 -12.67 -18.60
CA LEU A 147 -2.88 -13.90 -19.06
C LEU A 147 -2.70 -15.22 -18.29
N THR A 148 -1.97 -15.26 -17.18
CA THR A 148 -1.90 -16.47 -16.36
C THR A 148 -2.16 -16.14 -14.90
N LEU A 149 -3.11 -16.82 -14.29
CA LEU A 149 -3.42 -16.83 -12.83
C LEU A 149 -2.23 -17.33 -11.97
N THR A 150 -1.01 -16.98 -12.35
CA THR A 150 0.22 -17.48 -11.73
C THR A 150 0.66 -16.65 -10.51
N ASN A 151 0.15 -15.43 -10.37
CA ASN A 151 0.49 -14.56 -9.24
C ASN A 151 -0.75 -14.19 -8.40
N PRO A 152 -0.59 -14.09 -7.08
CA PRO A 152 -1.63 -13.55 -6.20
C PRO A 152 -2.05 -12.13 -6.62
N PRO A 153 -3.35 -11.78 -6.63
CA PRO A 153 -3.86 -10.55 -7.23
C PRO A 153 -3.35 -9.25 -6.58
N LEU A 154 -2.92 -9.32 -5.32
CA LEU A 154 -2.40 -8.15 -4.58
C LEU A 154 -0.92 -8.30 -4.23
N ARG A 155 -0.21 -9.22 -4.87
CA ARG A 155 1.23 -9.35 -4.67
C ARG A 155 1.92 -8.10 -5.21
N PRO A 156 2.68 -7.35 -4.36
CA PRO A 156 3.40 -6.19 -4.85
C PRO A 156 4.46 -6.60 -5.87
N ASP A 157 4.62 -5.82 -6.92
CA ASP A 157 5.79 -5.90 -7.78
C ASP A 157 7.07 -5.54 -7.00
N TRP A 158 8.22 -5.80 -7.59
CA TRP A 158 9.50 -5.57 -6.92
C TRP A 158 9.75 -4.10 -6.58
N ASP A 159 9.30 -3.18 -7.41
CA ASP A 159 9.45 -1.75 -7.16
C ASP A 159 8.61 -1.30 -5.97
N THR A 160 7.34 -1.70 -5.95
CA THR A 160 6.44 -1.45 -4.81
C THR A 160 7.01 -2.04 -3.52
N TYR A 161 7.50 -3.27 -3.56
CA TYR A 161 8.08 -3.95 -2.40
C TYR A 161 9.31 -3.20 -1.85
N PHE A 162 10.29 -2.91 -2.71
CA PHE A 162 11.52 -2.25 -2.26
C PHE A 162 11.32 -0.78 -1.90
N MET A 163 10.39 -0.08 -2.56
CA MET A 163 10.06 1.29 -2.19
C MET A 163 9.31 1.35 -0.85
N LYS A 164 8.43 0.39 -0.55
CA LYS A 164 7.81 0.24 0.79
C LYS A 164 8.87 -0.01 1.87
N LEU A 165 9.89 -0.84 1.59
CA LEU A 165 11.02 -1.03 2.51
C LEU A 165 11.83 0.25 2.71
N ALA A 166 12.07 1.04 1.66
CA ALA A 166 12.73 2.34 1.78
C ALA A 166 11.91 3.30 2.65
N THR A 167 10.59 3.37 2.44
CA THR A 167 9.67 4.17 3.27
C THR A 167 9.67 3.69 4.73
N LEU A 168 9.70 2.38 4.96
CA LEU A 168 9.81 1.82 6.31
C LEU A 168 11.16 2.18 6.95
N ALA A 169 12.26 2.13 6.20
CA ALA A 169 13.56 2.58 6.69
C ALA A 169 13.54 4.06 7.09
N ALA A 170 12.87 4.93 6.29
CA ALA A 170 12.68 6.34 6.62
C ALA A 170 12.01 6.56 7.97
N SER A 171 11.10 5.68 8.38
CA SER A 171 10.40 5.78 9.68
C SER A 171 11.36 5.70 10.88
N ARG A 172 12.56 5.13 10.71
CA ARG A 172 13.61 5.07 11.72
C ARG A 172 14.38 6.38 11.88
N SER A 173 14.27 7.30 10.92
CA SER A 173 14.97 8.58 10.99
C SER A 173 14.47 9.44 12.14
N ASN A 174 15.41 10.04 12.86
CA ASN A 174 15.16 11.04 13.91
C ASN A 174 15.53 12.47 13.48
N CYS A 175 15.71 12.72 12.19
CA CYS A 175 16.04 14.04 11.67
C CYS A 175 14.86 15.01 11.85
N MET A 176 15.13 16.20 12.42
CA MET A 176 14.12 17.22 12.69
C MET A 176 13.57 17.89 11.44
N LYS A 177 14.24 17.78 10.30
CA LYS A 177 13.77 18.40 9.03
C LYS A 177 13.01 17.46 8.13
N ARG A 178 13.49 16.22 7.96
CA ARG A 178 12.89 15.27 7.03
C ARG A 178 13.34 13.84 7.35
N ARG A 179 12.45 12.90 7.15
CA ARG A 179 12.76 11.47 7.18
C ARG A 179 12.98 11.01 5.75
N VAL A 180 14.09 10.34 5.51
CA VAL A 180 14.46 9.74 4.22
C VAL A 180 14.97 8.34 4.46
N GLY A 181 14.56 7.42 3.60
CA GLY A 181 14.98 6.02 3.64
C GLY A 181 15.48 5.54 2.29
N CYS A 182 16.44 4.63 2.35
CA CYS A 182 17.11 4.06 1.18
C CYS A 182 17.32 2.56 1.34
N VAL A 183 17.19 1.82 0.24
CA VAL A 183 17.44 0.37 0.17
C VAL A 183 18.30 0.09 -1.06
N ILE A 184 19.39 -0.66 -0.88
CA ILE A 184 20.23 -1.17 -1.97
C ILE A 184 19.87 -2.62 -2.22
N VAL A 185 19.60 -2.95 -3.48
CA VAL A 185 19.11 -4.26 -3.93
C VAL A 185 20.00 -4.79 -5.05
N ARG A 186 20.26 -6.09 -5.03
CA ARG A 186 20.86 -6.83 -6.15
C ARG A 186 20.17 -8.17 -6.28
N GLU A 187 19.83 -8.56 -7.51
CA GLU A 187 19.16 -9.84 -7.79
C GLU A 187 17.90 -10.07 -6.92
N CYS A 188 17.08 -9.02 -6.77
CA CYS A 188 15.89 -9.01 -5.91
C CYS A 188 16.17 -9.35 -4.43
N ARG A 189 17.41 -9.09 -3.94
CA ARG A 189 17.79 -9.25 -2.54
C ARG A 189 18.30 -7.94 -1.96
N VAL A 190 17.83 -7.63 -0.74
CA VAL A 190 18.28 -6.45 -0.01
C VAL A 190 19.74 -6.66 0.42
N ILE A 191 20.62 -5.77 0.00
CA ILE A 191 22.04 -5.73 0.38
C ILE A 191 22.24 -4.88 1.63
N ALA A 192 21.61 -3.70 1.67
CA ALA A 192 21.66 -2.80 2.80
C ALA A 192 20.43 -1.89 2.83
N THR A 193 20.15 -1.35 3.99
CA THR A 193 19.18 -0.28 4.22
C THR A 193 19.87 0.92 4.84
N GLY A 194 19.36 2.11 4.60
CA GLY A 194 19.83 3.33 5.21
C GLY A 194 18.69 4.29 5.52
N TYR A 195 18.87 5.10 6.53
CA TYR A 195 18.01 6.25 6.83
C TYR A 195 18.86 7.42 7.29
N ASN A 196 18.37 8.63 7.12
CA ASN A 196 19.16 9.81 7.47
C ASN A 196 19.17 10.07 8.98
N GLY A 197 20.32 10.52 9.49
CA GLY A 197 20.50 10.82 10.90
C GLY A 197 21.95 11.15 11.26
N THR A 198 22.17 11.63 12.47
CA THR A 198 23.52 11.90 12.99
C THR A 198 24.35 10.61 13.08
N PRO A 199 25.68 10.69 12.88
CA PRO A 199 26.57 9.54 12.98
C PRO A 199 26.50 8.83 14.35
N ARG A 200 26.94 7.59 14.37
CA ARG A 200 27.02 6.79 15.61
C ARG A 200 27.85 7.54 16.67
N HIS A 201 27.45 7.37 17.92
CA HIS A 201 28.07 7.98 19.11
C HIS A 201 27.88 9.51 19.23
N LEU A 202 27.26 10.18 18.27
CA LEU A 202 26.86 11.57 18.42
C LEU A 202 25.43 11.67 18.93
N THR A 203 25.11 12.81 19.55
CA THR A 203 23.74 13.12 19.97
C THR A 203 22.80 13.06 18.78
N ASN A 204 21.65 12.42 18.95
CA ASN A 204 20.63 12.31 17.92
C ASN A 204 20.11 13.68 17.50
N CYS A 205 19.80 13.84 16.22
CA CYS A 205 19.26 15.08 15.68
C CYS A 205 18.00 15.54 16.43
N PHE A 206 17.11 14.61 16.81
CA PHE A 206 15.92 14.86 17.62
C PHE A 206 16.25 15.46 19.02
N HIS A 207 17.42 15.17 19.56
CA HIS A 207 17.90 15.70 20.84
C HIS A 207 18.85 16.90 20.69
N GLY A 208 18.78 17.63 19.57
CA GLY A 208 19.62 18.81 19.32
C GLY A 208 20.99 18.51 18.69
N GLY A 209 21.30 17.25 18.37
CA GLY A 209 22.64 16.84 17.91
C GLY A 209 23.06 17.37 16.54
N CYS A 210 22.15 17.93 15.74
CA CYS A 210 22.48 18.55 14.46
C CYS A 210 22.11 20.04 14.48
N PRO A 211 23.08 20.96 14.54
CA PRO A 211 22.79 22.40 14.59
C PRO A 211 21.92 22.87 13.44
N ARG A 212 22.28 22.54 12.19
CA ARG A 212 21.51 22.95 11.01
C ARG A 212 20.03 22.50 11.08
N CYS A 213 19.78 21.31 11.53
CA CYS A 213 18.40 20.80 11.59
C CYS A 213 17.60 21.42 12.71
N ASN A 214 18.22 21.77 13.83
CA ASN A 214 17.58 22.30 15.02
C ASN A 214 17.47 23.83 15.01
N ASP A 215 18.45 24.55 14.47
CA ASP A 215 18.45 26.02 14.44
C ASP A 215 17.62 26.61 13.26
N GLY A 216 16.99 25.77 12.49
CA GLY A 216 16.13 26.21 11.38
C GLY A 216 16.87 26.79 10.16
N ASP A 217 18.19 26.79 10.16
CA ASP A 217 18.98 27.30 9.04
C ASP A 217 18.87 26.42 7.79
N SER A 218 18.23 26.95 6.75
CA SER A 218 18.06 26.26 5.47
C SER A 218 19.24 26.48 4.52
N LYS A 219 20.12 27.43 4.81
CA LYS A 219 21.17 27.88 3.87
C LYS A 219 22.50 27.19 4.07
N ASN A 220 22.87 26.85 5.32
CA ASN A 220 24.18 26.30 5.65
C ASN A 220 24.21 24.75 5.62
N LEU A 221 24.21 24.18 4.41
CA LEU A 221 24.26 22.72 4.23
C LEU A 221 25.52 22.08 4.82
N HIS A 222 26.65 22.80 4.83
CA HIS A 222 27.94 22.30 5.36
C HIS A 222 27.95 22.10 6.88
N THR A 223 27.02 22.67 7.61
CA THR A 223 26.89 22.45 9.07
C THR A 223 25.98 21.29 9.44
N CYS A 224 25.45 20.58 8.44
CA CYS A 224 24.57 19.43 8.69
C CYS A 224 25.39 18.19 9.09
N LEU A 225 25.15 17.68 10.29
CA LEU A 225 25.77 16.46 10.78
C LEU A 225 24.98 15.18 10.39
N CYS A 226 23.76 15.33 9.87
CA CYS A 226 22.99 14.17 9.44
C CYS A 226 23.55 13.60 8.13
N LEU A 227 24.04 12.38 8.19
CA LEU A 227 24.30 11.57 6.97
C LEU A 227 22.99 11.39 6.22
N HIS A 228 23.06 11.34 4.91
CA HIS A 228 21.90 11.02 4.08
C HIS A 228 21.59 9.53 4.12
N ALA A 229 20.38 9.16 3.77
CA ALA A 229 19.94 7.76 3.78
C ALA A 229 20.77 6.90 2.80
N GLU A 230 21.05 7.47 1.62
CA GLU A 230 21.88 6.84 0.60
C GLU A 230 23.30 6.62 1.12
N GLU A 231 23.91 7.62 1.79
CA GLU A 231 25.24 7.51 2.38
C GLU A 231 25.30 6.39 3.42
N ASN A 232 24.30 6.32 4.31
CA ASN A 232 24.22 5.25 5.31
C ASN A 232 24.10 3.87 4.65
N ALA A 233 23.24 3.73 3.63
CA ALA A 233 23.12 2.47 2.90
C ALA A 233 24.42 2.07 2.19
N LEU A 234 25.12 3.02 1.55
CA LEU A 234 26.38 2.79 0.86
C LEU A 234 27.49 2.40 1.84
N LEU A 235 27.58 3.04 3.00
CA LEU A 235 28.55 2.71 4.05
C LEU A 235 28.29 1.34 4.64
N GLU A 236 27.02 0.98 4.87
CA GLU A 236 26.65 -0.35 5.38
C GLU A 236 26.94 -1.47 4.37
N ALA A 237 26.65 -1.23 3.10
CA ALA A 237 26.88 -2.20 2.05
C ALA A 237 28.38 -2.40 1.76
N GLY A 238 29.09 -1.29 1.58
CA GLY A 238 30.43 -1.29 0.99
C GLY A 238 30.41 -1.69 -0.48
N ARG A 239 31.43 -1.26 -1.23
CA ARG A 239 31.53 -1.47 -2.68
C ARG A 239 31.49 -2.96 -3.07
N ASP A 240 32.17 -3.80 -2.32
CA ASP A 240 32.28 -5.23 -2.64
C ASP A 240 30.93 -5.96 -2.56
N ARG A 241 30.11 -5.63 -1.55
CA ARG A 241 28.78 -6.23 -1.41
C ARG A 241 27.77 -5.66 -2.41
N ILE A 242 27.91 -4.41 -2.83
CA ILE A 242 27.09 -3.81 -3.87
C ILE A 242 27.31 -4.56 -5.18
N GLY A 243 28.58 -4.80 -5.55
CA GLY A 243 28.95 -5.55 -6.75
C GLY A 243 28.49 -4.86 -8.04
N THR A 244 28.05 -5.65 -9.00
CA THR A 244 27.52 -5.18 -10.28
C THR A 244 26.00 -5.34 -10.36
N ASN A 245 25.33 -4.48 -11.16
CA ASN A 245 23.87 -4.53 -11.41
C ASN A 245 23.01 -4.34 -10.14
N ALA A 246 23.47 -3.50 -9.22
CA ALA A 246 22.68 -3.13 -8.06
C ALA A 246 21.75 -1.94 -8.38
N THR A 247 20.55 -1.96 -7.80
CA THR A 247 19.55 -0.90 -7.85
C THR A 247 19.45 -0.23 -6.48
N LEU A 248 19.40 1.09 -6.47
CA LEU A 248 19.17 1.87 -5.27
C LEU A 248 17.74 2.41 -5.28
N TYR A 249 16.95 2.05 -4.28
CA TYR A 249 15.62 2.59 -4.04
C TYR A 249 15.69 3.63 -2.92
N CYS A 250 15.21 4.85 -3.18
CA CYS A 250 15.15 5.90 -2.19
C CYS A 250 13.78 6.61 -2.24
N ASP A 251 13.17 6.88 -1.10
CA ASP A 251 11.90 7.60 -1.07
C ASP A 251 12.00 9.05 -1.60
N THR A 252 13.22 9.57 -1.67
CA THR A 252 13.54 10.90 -2.18
C THR A 252 14.68 10.82 -3.21
N CYS A 253 14.61 11.66 -4.26
CA CYS A 253 15.69 11.73 -5.25
C CYS A 253 17.04 12.07 -4.59
N PRO A 254 18.15 11.40 -4.97
CA PRO A 254 19.48 11.66 -4.46
C PRO A 254 19.93 13.10 -4.75
N CYS A 255 20.62 13.73 -3.80
CA CYS A 255 21.31 14.99 -4.03
C CYS A 255 22.63 14.79 -4.79
N LEU A 256 23.26 15.87 -5.25
CA LEU A 256 24.53 15.78 -6.00
C LEU A 256 25.62 14.99 -5.26
N THR A 257 25.79 15.27 -3.97
CA THR A 257 26.82 14.59 -3.14
C THR A 257 26.56 13.08 -3.04
N CYS A 258 25.30 12.66 -2.89
CA CYS A 258 24.94 11.24 -2.91
C CYS A 258 25.11 10.63 -4.29
N SER A 259 24.75 11.36 -5.37
CA SER A 259 24.89 10.87 -6.74
C SER A 259 26.33 10.55 -7.11
N VAL A 260 27.29 11.39 -6.71
CA VAL A 260 28.72 11.12 -6.91
C VAL A 260 29.16 9.83 -6.22
N LYS A 261 28.68 9.58 -5.00
CA LYS A 261 28.99 8.36 -4.23
C LYS A 261 28.32 7.12 -4.86
N ILE A 262 27.07 7.26 -5.30
CA ILE A 262 26.33 6.21 -6.01
C ILE A 262 27.09 5.76 -7.26
N VAL A 263 27.52 6.72 -8.10
CA VAL A 263 28.36 6.42 -9.28
C VAL A 263 29.62 5.64 -8.91
N GLN A 264 30.34 6.09 -7.88
CA GLN A 264 31.60 5.49 -7.46
C GLN A 264 31.45 4.06 -6.95
N THR A 265 30.28 3.67 -6.44
CA THR A 265 30.05 2.32 -5.92
C THR A 265 29.63 1.31 -6.98
N GLY A 266 29.28 1.73 -8.20
CA GLY A 266 28.93 0.83 -9.30
C GLY A 266 27.45 0.45 -9.35
N ILE A 267 26.57 1.22 -8.69
CA ILE A 267 25.12 1.10 -8.84
C ILE A 267 24.73 1.45 -10.27
N THR A 268 23.85 0.68 -10.87
CA THR A 268 23.42 0.83 -12.28
C THR A 268 22.05 1.45 -12.43
N GLU A 269 21.23 1.44 -11.38
CA GLU A 269 19.89 1.99 -11.41
C GLU A 269 19.54 2.72 -10.12
N VAL A 270 18.84 3.84 -10.24
CA VAL A 270 18.28 4.62 -9.13
C VAL A 270 16.77 4.79 -9.34
N VAL A 271 16.00 4.33 -8.37
CA VAL A 271 14.54 4.46 -8.32
C VAL A 271 14.18 5.35 -7.15
N TYR A 272 13.45 6.43 -7.40
CA TYR A 272 13.01 7.35 -6.34
C TYR A 272 11.53 7.64 -6.41
N SER A 273 10.90 7.98 -5.28
CA SER A 273 9.47 8.30 -5.23
C SER A 273 9.23 9.81 -5.29
N GLN A 274 9.85 10.58 -4.41
CA GLN A 274 9.60 12.01 -4.29
C GLN A 274 10.72 12.84 -4.88
N SER A 275 10.37 13.84 -5.71
CA SER A 275 11.30 14.86 -6.16
C SER A 275 11.38 15.98 -5.12
N TYR A 276 12.56 16.26 -4.61
CA TYR A 276 12.82 17.41 -3.77
C TYR A 276 13.83 18.33 -4.49
N ARG A 277 13.38 19.51 -4.92
CA ARG A 277 14.14 20.45 -5.73
C ARG A 277 15.04 19.72 -6.73
N MET A 278 14.52 19.48 -7.91
CA MET A 278 15.26 18.81 -8.97
C MET A 278 16.64 19.46 -9.08
N ASP A 279 17.64 18.76 -8.59
CA ASP A 279 19.03 19.16 -8.78
C ASP A 279 19.45 18.61 -10.14
N ASP A 280 19.32 19.46 -11.18
CA ASP A 280 19.73 19.10 -12.55
C ASP A 280 21.17 18.60 -12.59
N ALA A 281 22.03 19.08 -11.70
CA ALA A 281 23.41 18.64 -11.57
C ALA A 281 23.49 17.17 -11.08
N SER A 282 22.62 16.76 -10.14
CA SER A 282 22.52 15.38 -9.66
C SER A 282 22.14 14.41 -10.79
N PHE A 283 21.06 14.74 -11.51
CA PHE A 283 20.62 13.91 -12.64
C PHE A 283 21.63 13.89 -13.80
N LYS A 284 22.32 15.00 -14.05
CA LYS A 284 23.39 15.06 -15.06
C LYS A 284 24.51 14.07 -14.73
N VAL A 285 25.00 14.08 -13.50
CA VAL A 285 26.08 13.17 -13.06
C VAL A 285 25.65 11.70 -13.19
N LEU A 286 24.45 11.34 -12.76
CA LEU A 286 23.93 9.97 -12.86
C LEU A 286 23.80 9.52 -14.33
N ARG A 287 23.27 10.38 -15.20
CA ARG A 287 23.09 10.07 -16.63
C ARG A 287 24.42 9.98 -17.37
N GLU A 288 25.36 10.88 -17.11
CA GLU A 288 26.71 10.83 -17.72
C GLU A 288 27.46 9.57 -17.32
N ALA A 289 27.20 9.07 -16.12
CA ALA A 289 27.75 7.78 -15.66
C ALA A 289 26.99 6.54 -16.20
N GLY A 290 25.96 6.72 -17.01
CA GLY A 290 25.16 5.62 -17.57
C GLY A 290 24.21 4.97 -16.58
N ILE A 291 23.90 5.64 -15.45
CA ILE A 291 22.95 5.12 -14.47
C ILE A 291 21.51 5.38 -14.94
N HIS A 292 20.72 4.34 -14.96
CA HIS A 292 19.29 4.46 -15.24
C HIS A 292 18.57 5.09 -14.05
N VAL A 293 17.89 6.23 -14.28
CA VAL A 293 17.16 6.96 -13.23
C VAL A 293 15.70 7.02 -13.58
N ARG A 294 14.83 6.55 -12.70
CA ARG A 294 13.39 6.59 -12.89
C ARG A 294 12.64 6.96 -11.62
N GLN A 295 11.51 7.61 -11.79
CA GLN A 295 10.60 7.93 -10.71
C GLN A 295 9.55 6.83 -10.57
N PHE A 296 9.26 6.46 -9.32
CA PHE A 296 8.22 5.52 -8.94
C PHE A 296 7.12 6.25 -8.17
N SER A 297 5.88 5.93 -8.47
CA SER A 297 4.72 6.42 -7.71
C SER A 297 3.95 5.26 -7.13
N PHE A 298 3.67 5.31 -5.83
CA PHE A 298 2.80 4.34 -5.20
C PHE A 298 1.39 4.44 -5.78
N ARG A 299 0.71 3.30 -5.87
CA ARG A 299 -0.74 3.30 -5.94
C ARG A 299 -1.28 3.54 -4.53
N GLU A 300 -2.31 4.36 -4.41
CA GLU A 300 -2.98 4.57 -3.13
C GLU A 300 -3.62 3.26 -2.65
N GLU A 301 -3.32 2.87 -1.42
CA GLU A 301 -3.92 1.72 -0.74
C GLU A 301 -4.38 2.17 0.66
N PRO A 302 -5.58 1.84 1.07
CA PRO A 302 -6.65 1.20 0.31
C PRO A 302 -7.24 2.14 -0.75
N MET A 303 -7.67 1.55 -1.87
CA MET A 303 -8.27 2.36 -2.94
C MET A 303 -9.67 2.79 -2.51
N LEU A 304 -9.86 4.10 -2.37
CA LEU A 304 -11.15 4.69 -2.01
C LEU A 304 -11.94 5.01 -3.28
N VAL A 305 -13.14 4.42 -3.40
CA VAL A 305 -14.02 4.60 -4.55
C VAL A 305 -15.33 5.25 -4.08
N PHE A 306 -15.66 6.40 -4.65
CA PHE A 306 -16.95 7.06 -4.42
C PHE A 306 -17.94 6.67 -5.52
N ILE A 307 -19.12 6.21 -5.12
CA ILE A 307 -20.16 5.70 -6.01
C ILE A 307 -21.44 6.48 -5.84
#